data_276a2fae69d789ee5ee6b80025839f66
#
_entry.id   276a2fae69d789ee5ee6b80025839f66
#
_cell.length_a   1.000
_cell.length_b   1.000
_cell.length_c   1.000
_cell.angle_alpha   90.00
_cell.angle_beta   90.00
_cell.angle_gamma   90.00
#
_symmetry.space_group_name_H-M   'P 1'
#
loop_
_entity.id
_entity.type
_entity.pdbx_description
1 polymer ?
#
loop_
_entity_poly.entity_id
_entity_poly.type
_entity_poly.pdbx_seq_one_letter_code
_entity_poly.pdbx_strand_id
1 'polypeptide(L)'
;MTATKKAKKSAAQKRERKERRFTPEATYASRVTTYVGMGGALALGAGVYGQWVTDNPLSYAPYLLAVGSVAFLGSLWKGSAEVGQVRVGDAGVALETAGDLTRILWCDIERVSLDSGKVIVKGKQTSITFPAEAHPKALAWLLSEGGRRVPDILAVKRADIEALPEPKEFDGELVTIEELQVTGRHCRATDKPIAFERDARLCPNCGESYLKDHVPKKCLTCQAELGTRAREV
;
A
#
# COMPACT_ATOMS: atom_id res chain seq x y z
N MET A 1 18.17 -59.14 2.41
CA MET A 1 18.53 -57.86 1.80
C MET A 1 17.27 -57.05 1.58
N THR A 2 16.94 -56.22 2.56
CA THR A 2 15.70 -55.42 2.58
C THR A 2 16.01 -53.99 2.12
N ALA A 3 15.59 -53.66 0.90
CA ALA A 3 15.75 -52.33 0.36
C ALA A 3 14.72 -51.39 0.98
N THR A 4 15.12 -50.53 1.87
CA THR A 4 14.32 -49.47 2.47
C THR A 4 14.02 -48.41 1.39
N LYS A 5 12.80 -48.44 0.88
CA LYS A 5 12.26 -47.38 0.03
C LYS A 5 12.15 -46.10 0.87
N LYS A 6 13.15 -45.22 0.82
CA LYS A 6 13.08 -43.85 1.32
C LYS A 6 11.96 -43.12 0.56
N ALA A 7 10.79 -43.03 1.15
CA ALA A 7 9.75 -42.14 0.68
C ALA A 7 10.27 -40.69 0.78
N LYS A 8 10.63 -40.15 -0.37
CA LYS A 8 10.98 -38.74 -0.54
C LYS A 8 9.68 -37.94 -0.35
N LYS A 9 9.37 -37.61 0.91
CA LYS A 9 8.35 -36.62 1.23
C LYS A 9 8.80 -35.32 0.60
N SER A 10 8.27 -35.02 -0.59
CA SER A 10 8.33 -33.69 -1.18
C SER A 10 7.54 -32.78 -0.25
N ALA A 11 8.24 -32.19 0.72
CA ALA A 11 7.70 -31.04 1.43
C ALA A 11 7.46 -29.99 0.36
N ALA A 12 6.19 -29.77 0.02
CA ALA A 12 5.78 -28.64 -0.76
C ALA A 12 6.31 -27.40 -0.04
N GLN A 13 7.38 -26.84 -0.57
CA GLN A 13 8.07 -25.72 0.02
C GLN A 13 7.05 -24.59 0.13
N LYS A 14 6.60 -24.29 1.36
CA LYS A 14 5.63 -23.21 1.64
C LYS A 14 6.27 -21.95 1.06
N ARG A 15 5.83 -21.56 -0.13
CA ARG A 15 6.39 -20.38 -0.81
C ARG A 15 5.95 -19.19 0.01
N GLU A 16 6.88 -18.58 0.71
CA GLU A 16 6.64 -17.36 1.48
C GLU A 16 5.97 -16.31 0.57
N ARG A 17 4.86 -15.77 1.05
CA ARG A 17 4.20 -14.67 0.38
C ARG A 17 5.04 -13.43 0.56
N LYS A 18 5.22 -12.66 -0.50
CA LYS A 18 6.04 -11.46 -0.49
C LYS A 18 5.21 -10.26 -0.91
N GLU A 19 5.43 -9.18 -0.20
CA GLU A 19 4.93 -7.85 -0.53
C GLU A 19 6.10 -6.91 -0.75
N ARG A 20 5.88 -5.90 -1.58
CA ARG A 20 6.81 -4.79 -1.73
C ARG A 20 6.23 -3.57 -1.03
N ARG A 21 7.04 -2.99 -0.16
CA ARG A 21 6.74 -1.77 0.58
C ARG A 21 7.32 -0.60 -0.19
N PHE A 22 6.49 0.38 -0.47
CA PHE A 22 6.85 1.61 -1.16
C PHE A 22 6.71 2.79 -0.21
N THR A 23 7.82 3.46 0.06
CA THR A 23 7.82 4.72 0.79
C THR A 23 7.40 5.85 -0.13
N PRO A 24 6.69 6.88 0.38
CA PRO A 24 6.29 8.03 -0.44
C PRO A 24 7.51 8.79 -0.97
N GLU A 25 7.46 9.17 -2.24
CA GLU A 25 8.44 10.05 -2.84
C GLU A 25 8.08 11.52 -2.53
N ALA A 26 9.10 12.36 -2.36
CA ALA A 26 8.88 13.79 -2.09
C ALA A 26 8.25 14.46 -3.32
N THR A 27 7.02 14.90 -3.20
CA THR A 27 6.29 15.62 -4.26
C THR A 27 6.77 17.07 -4.36
N TYR A 28 6.49 17.73 -5.49
CA TYR A 28 6.79 19.16 -5.65
C TYR A 28 6.13 20.00 -4.55
N ALA A 29 4.86 19.73 -4.24
CA ALA A 29 4.13 20.42 -3.18
C ALA A 29 4.78 20.25 -1.80
N SER A 30 5.27 19.05 -1.47
CA SER A 30 6.00 18.78 -0.22
C SER A 30 7.31 19.57 -0.15
N ARG A 31 8.08 19.63 -1.25
CA ARG A 31 9.32 20.40 -1.32
C ARG A 31 9.07 21.89 -1.12
N VAL A 32 8.08 22.47 -1.82
CA VAL A 32 7.72 23.88 -1.67
C VAL A 32 7.32 24.18 -0.22
N THR A 33 6.48 23.35 0.40
CA THR A 33 6.08 23.49 1.81
C THR A 33 7.29 23.51 2.75
N THR A 34 8.28 22.62 2.50
CA THR A 34 9.52 22.59 3.29
C THR A 34 10.32 23.88 3.13
N TYR A 35 10.51 24.38 1.90
CA TYR A 35 11.24 25.64 1.68
C TYR A 35 10.53 26.86 2.29
N VAL A 36 9.19 26.91 2.21
CA VAL A 36 8.39 27.96 2.86
C VAL A 36 8.55 27.91 4.38
N GLY A 37 8.54 26.69 4.97
CA GLY A 37 8.78 26.51 6.40
C GLY A 37 10.17 26.95 6.82
N MET A 38 11.20 26.59 6.08
CA MET A 38 12.57 27.03 6.34
C MET A 38 12.71 28.56 6.24
N GLY A 39 12.16 29.18 5.21
CA GLY A 39 12.14 30.63 5.04
C GLY A 39 11.39 31.31 6.17
N GLY A 40 10.24 30.75 6.62
CA GLY A 40 9.48 31.22 7.77
C GLY A 40 10.28 31.17 9.08
N ALA A 41 10.99 30.06 9.33
CA ALA A 41 11.84 29.93 10.51
C ALA A 41 13.01 30.93 10.51
N LEU A 42 13.64 31.16 9.36
CA LEU A 42 14.70 32.17 9.22
C LEU A 42 14.18 33.58 9.44
N ALA A 43 13.00 33.92 8.89
CA ALA A 43 12.37 35.22 9.11
C ALA A 43 12.00 35.43 10.58
N LEU A 44 11.50 34.39 11.27
CA LEU A 44 11.25 34.42 12.72
C LEU A 44 12.53 34.69 13.50
N GLY A 45 13.61 33.94 13.22
CA GLY A 45 14.91 34.13 13.87
C GLY A 45 15.45 35.54 13.68
N ALA A 46 15.41 36.05 12.44
CA ALA A 46 15.83 37.42 12.13
C ALA A 46 14.94 38.48 12.82
N GLY A 47 13.63 38.23 12.88
CA GLY A 47 12.70 39.10 13.59
C GLY A 47 12.96 39.18 15.10
N VAL A 48 13.19 38.01 15.74
CA VAL A 48 13.53 37.93 17.18
C VAL A 48 14.85 38.65 17.42
N TYR A 49 15.88 38.37 16.62
CA TYR A 49 17.18 39.01 16.76
C TYR A 49 17.09 40.53 16.60
N GLY A 50 16.39 41.02 15.56
CA GLY A 50 16.23 42.45 15.28
C GLY A 50 15.36 43.18 16.28
N GLN A 51 14.48 42.49 17.03
CA GLN A 51 13.59 43.11 18.03
C GLN A 51 14.20 43.17 19.42
N TRP A 52 14.92 42.12 19.86
CA TRP A 52 15.33 41.96 21.24
C TRP A 52 16.83 41.83 21.46
N VAL A 53 17.63 41.57 20.43
CA VAL A 53 19.07 41.35 20.61
C VAL A 53 19.91 42.55 20.14
N THR A 54 19.43 43.33 19.18
CA THR A 54 20.11 44.54 18.71
C THR A 54 19.85 45.72 19.67
N ASP A 55 20.86 46.54 19.91
CA ASP A 55 20.77 47.75 20.77
C ASP A 55 19.70 48.73 20.30
N ASN A 56 19.46 48.80 18.99
CA ASN A 56 18.41 49.61 18.37
C ASN A 56 17.43 48.66 17.68
N PRO A 57 16.17 48.47 18.19
CA PRO A 57 15.17 47.62 17.55
C PRO A 57 14.90 48.04 16.11
N LEU A 58 14.93 47.04 15.21
CA LEU A 58 14.70 47.30 13.80
C LEU A 58 13.20 47.52 13.54
N SER A 59 12.81 48.59 12.90
CA SER A 59 11.40 48.95 12.63
C SER A 59 10.61 47.93 11.85
N TYR A 60 11.29 47.07 11.09
CA TYR A 60 10.67 46.00 10.30
C TYR A 60 10.65 44.63 11.00
N ALA A 61 11.27 44.50 12.17
CA ALA A 61 11.32 43.24 12.91
C ALA A 61 9.92 42.65 13.22
N PRO A 62 8.89 43.45 13.65
CA PRO A 62 7.53 42.94 13.87
C PRO A 62 6.90 42.32 12.62
N TYR A 63 7.18 42.87 11.43
CA TYR A 63 6.68 42.32 10.18
C TYR A 63 7.32 40.98 9.84
N LEU A 64 8.62 40.83 10.10
CA LEU A 64 9.32 39.55 9.92
C LEU A 64 8.76 38.48 10.86
N LEU A 65 8.46 38.85 12.10
CA LEU A 65 7.82 37.93 13.05
C LEU A 65 6.43 37.50 12.57
N ALA A 66 5.61 38.44 12.13
CA ALA A 66 4.25 38.14 11.66
C ALA A 66 4.28 37.24 10.40
N VAL A 67 5.02 37.62 9.37
CA VAL A 67 5.10 36.85 8.12
C VAL A 67 5.79 35.50 8.35
N GLY A 68 6.88 35.49 9.12
CA GLY A 68 7.59 34.27 9.48
C GLY A 68 6.70 33.28 10.24
N SER A 69 5.90 33.76 11.19
CA SER A 69 4.96 32.91 11.95
C SER A 69 3.91 32.28 11.04
N VAL A 70 3.28 33.07 10.17
CA VAL A 70 2.25 32.57 9.25
C VAL A 70 2.84 31.54 8.28
N ALA A 71 4.02 31.81 7.71
CA ALA A 71 4.69 30.90 6.79
C ALA A 71 5.10 29.59 7.49
N PHE A 72 5.68 29.69 8.68
CA PHE A 72 6.15 28.55 9.46
C PHE A 72 4.97 27.67 9.93
N LEU A 73 3.97 28.25 10.58
CA LEU A 73 2.79 27.52 11.06
C LEU A 73 1.98 26.92 9.90
N GLY A 74 1.81 27.66 8.80
CA GLY A 74 1.17 27.15 7.59
C GLY A 74 1.89 25.96 6.97
N SER A 75 3.25 25.98 7.01
CA SER A 75 4.06 24.85 6.54
C SER A 75 3.94 23.64 7.45
N LEU A 76 3.91 23.82 8.77
CA LEU A 76 3.69 22.73 9.73
C LEU A 76 2.31 22.09 9.51
N TRP A 77 1.26 22.90 9.37
CA TRP A 77 -0.09 22.38 9.17
C TRP A 77 -0.22 21.57 7.88
N LYS A 78 0.32 22.05 6.76
CA LYS A 78 0.35 21.29 5.50
C LYS A 78 1.31 20.12 5.50
N GLY A 79 2.45 20.24 6.19
CA GLY A 79 3.48 19.20 6.25
C GLY A 79 3.14 18.04 7.17
N SER A 80 2.18 18.20 8.09
CA SER A 80 1.75 17.14 9.02
C SER A 80 0.83 16.09 8.42
N ALA A 81 0.41 16.23 7.15
CA ALA A 81 -0.33 15.18 6.46
C ALA A 81 0.61 14.00 6.17
N GLU A 82 0.58 12.99 7.03
CA GLU A 82 1.33 11.75 6.82
C GLU A 82 0.82 11.03 5.57
N VAL A 83 1.68 10.91 4.58
CA VAL A 83 1.44 10.06 3.43
C VAL A 83 1.88 8.65 3.82
N GLY A 84 0.92 7.75 4.01
CA GLY A 84 1.18 6.37 4.42
C GLY A 84 2.05 5.62 3.41
N GLN A 85 2.65 4.52 3.84
CA GLN A 85 3.42 3.62 2.97
C GLN A 85 2.47 2.65 2.28
N VAL A 86 2.67 2.43 0.98
CA VAL A 86 1.86 1.50 0.19
C VAL A 86 2.58 0.17 0.07
N ARG A 87 1.88 -0.93 0.33
CA ARG A 87 2.40 -2.29 0.10
C ARG A 87 1.60 -2.98 -0.99
N VAL A 88 2.29 -3.59 -1.94
CA VAL A 88 1.69 -4.34 -3.05
C VAL A 88 2.40 -5.68 -3.19
N GLY A 89 1.65 -6.76 -3.31
CA GLY A 89 2.26 -8.07 -3.50
C GLY A 89 1.27 -9.24 -3.59
N ASP A 90 1.69 -10.39 -3.11
CA ASP A 90 0.95 -11.65 -3.26
C ASP A 90 -0.43 -11.65 -2.58
N ALA A 91 -0.60 -10.91 -1.48
CA ALA A 91 -1.85 -10.88 -0.75
C ALA A 91 -2.86 -9.86 -1.28
N GLY A 92 -2.37 -8.75 -1.87
CA GLY A 92 -3.22 -7.66 -2.30
C GLY A 92 -2.51 -6.32 -2.20
N VAL A 93 -3.26 -5.32 -1.79
CA VAL A 93 -2.79 -3.95 -1.56
C VAL A 93 -3.00 -3.59 -0.11
N ALA A 94 -2.01 -2.96 0.50
CA ALA A 94 -2.16 -2.43 1.84
C ALA A 94 -1.61 -1.01 1.94
N LEU A 95 -2.21 -0.22 2.82
CA LEU A 95 -1.76 1.11 3.21
C LEU A 95 -1.41 1.09 4.69
N GLU A 96 -0.20 1.49 5.00
CA GLU A 96 0.30 1.63 6.36
C GLU A 96 0.36 3.11 6.71
N THR A 97 -0.41 3.53 7.69
CA THR A 97 -0.47 4.92 8.17
C THR A 97 -0.39 4.92 9.68
N ALA A 98 0.55 5.65 10.27
CA ALA A 98 0.72 5.80 11.72
C ALA A 98 0.75 4.47 12.52
N GLY A 99 1.22 3.38 11.90
CA GLY A 99 1.27 2.05 12.52
C GLY A 99 0.05 1.16 12.27
N ASP A 100 -1.03 1.72 11.73
CA ASP A 100 -2.19 0.93 11.30
C ASP A 100 -2.01 0.43 9.87
N LEU A 101 -2.26 -0.87 9.67
CA LEU A 101 -2.18 -1.53 8.37
C LEU A 101 -3.58 -1.88 7.87
N THR A 102 -4.05 -1.14 6.87
CA THR A 102 -5.30 -1.48 6.17
C THR A 102 -4.96 -2.28 4.93
N ARG A 103 -5.48 -3.52 4.81
CA ARG A 103 -5.21 -4.42 3.68
C ARG A 103 -6.49 -4.81 2.96
N ILE A 104 -6.44 -4.83 1.63
CA ILE A 104 -7.48 -5.35 0.76
C ILE A 104 -6.87 -6.47 -0.08
N LEU A 105 -7.42 -7.68 0.03
CA LEU A 105 -6.98 -8.82 -0.76
C LEU A 105 -7.45 -8.69 -2.21
N TRP A 106 -6.72 -9.28 -3.16
CA TRP A 106 -7.08 -9.22 -4.60
C TRP A 106 -8.52 -9.68 -4.88
N CYS A 107 -9.02 -10.70 -4.17
CA CYS A 107 -10.38 -11.20 -4.30
C CYS A 107 -11.45 -10.26 -3.73
N ASP A 108 -11.07 -9.33 -2.89
CA ASP A 108 -11.96 -8.36 -2.25
C ASP A 108 -11.92 -6.99 -2.94
N ILE A 109 -11.02 -6.78 -3.89
CA ILE A 109 -10.97 -5.54 -4.69
C ILE A 109 -12.08 -5.59 -5.72
N GLU A 110 -12.93 -4.56 -5.73
CA GLU A 110 -13.98 -4.35 -6.72
C GLU A 110 -13.51 -3.49 -7.89
N ARG A 111 -12.70 -2.47 -7.58
CA ARG A 111 -12.25 -1.51 -8.58
C ARG A 111 -10.99 -0.78 -8.15
N VAL A 112 -10.09 -0.57 -9.11
CA VAL A 112 -8.95 0.33 -9.00
C VAL A 112 -9.15 1.47 -9.98
N SER A 113 -9.16 2.70 -9.50
CA SER A 113 -9.33 3.89 -10.35
C SER A 113 -8.35 4.99 -9.97
N LEU A 114 -8.06 5.85 -10.93
CA LEU A 114 -7.27 7.06 -10.75
C LEU A 114 -8.22 8.26 -10.95
N ASP A 115 -8.40 9.06 -9.92
CA ASP A 115 -9.23 10.25 -9.96
C ASP A 115 -8.53 11.42 -9.27
N SER A 116 -8.46 12.56 -9.97
CA SER A 116 -7.89 13.82 -9.45
C SER A 116 -6.49 13.63 -8.81
N GLY A 117 -5.64 12.79 -9.42
CA GLY A 117 -4.29 12.51 -8.92
C GLY A 117 -4.24 11.57 -7.72
N LYS A 118 -5.37 10.97 -7.32
CA LYS A 118 -5.44 9.99 -6.24
C LYS A 118 -5.79 8.62 -6.81
N VAL A 119 -5.08 7.61 -6.34
CA VAL A 119 -5.40 6.21 -6.58
C VAL A 119 -6.44 5.79 -5.55
N ILE A 120 -7.55 5.24 -6.03
CA ILE A 120 -8.64 4.73 -5.19
C ILE A 120 -8.75 3.24 -5.46
N VAL A 121 -8.43 2.44 -4.46
CA VAL A 121 -8.63 0.98 -4.45
C VAL A 121 -9.88 0.69 -3.63
N LYS A 122 -10.98 0.41 -4.31
CA LYS A 122 -12.26 0.10 -3.67
C LYS A 122 -12.37 -1.40 -3.45
N GLY A 123 -12.51 -1.82 -2.22
CA GLY A 123 -12.84 -3.18 -1.84
C GLY A 123 -14.29 -3.31 -1.39
N LYS A 124 -14.74 -4.53 -1.09
CA LYS A 124 -16.10 -4.85 -0.65
C LYS A 124 -16.51 -4.16 0.65
N GLN A 125 -15.59 -4.01 1.59
CA GLN A 125 -15.86 -3.45 2.91
C GLN A 125 -15.04 -2.21 3.23
N THR A 126 -13.91 -2.03 2.55
CA THR A 126 -12.91 -1.00 2.85
C THR A 126 -12.39 -0.40 1.57
N SER A 127 -11.98 0.86 1.61
CA SER A 127 -11.30 1.53 0.51
C SER A 127 -9.95 2.08 0.96
N ILE A 128 -8.96 1.99 0.09
CA ILE A 128 -7.63 2.58 0.27
C ILE A 128 -7.48 3.71 -0.74
N THR A 129 -7.04 4.87 -0.28
CA THR A 129 -6.77 6.02 -1.14
C THR A 129 -5.39 6.57 -0.83
N PHE A 130 -4.58 6.79 -1.88
CA PHE A 130 -3.27 7.39 -1.75
C PHE A 130 -2.94 8.28 -2.96
N PRO A 131 -2.09 9.31 -2.81
CA PRO A 131 -1.72 10.19 -3.92
C PRO A 131 -0.81 9.46 -4.92
N ALA A 132 -1.17 9.49 -6.21
CA ALA A 132 -0.42 8.85 -7.27
C ALA A 132 0.98 9.46 -7.45
N GLU A 133 1.07 10.79 -7.31
CA GLU A 133 2.34 11.54 -7.43
C GLU A 133 3.36 11.16 -6.35
N ALA A 134 2.89 10.81 -5.14
CA ALA A 134 3.78 10.36 -4.07
C ALA A 134 4.17 8.88 -4.18
N HIS A 135 3.42 8.09 -4.95
CA HIS A 135 3.64 6.65 -5.08
C HIS A 135 3.62 6.13 -6.53
N PRO A 136 4.39 6.73 -7.46
CA PRO A 136 4.34 6.33 -8.88
C PRO A 136 4.76 4.88 -9.09
N LYS A 137 5.78 4.40 -8.37
CA LYS A 137 6.25 3.01 -8.44
C LYS A 137 5.26 2.02 -7.85
N ALA A 138 4.60 2.38 -6.71
CA ALA A 138 3.57 1.55 -6.12
C ALA A 138 2.37 1.40 -7.05
N LEU A 139 1.96 2.48 -7.71
CA LEU A 139 0.88 2.45 -8.71
C LEU A 139 1.25 1.58 -9.91
N ALA A 140 2.47 1.71 -10.44
CA ALA A 140 2.94 0.85 -11.53
C ALA A 140 2.93 -0.64 -11.16
N TRP A 141 3.39 -0.99 -9.96
CA TRP A 141 3.32 -2.34 -9.42
C TRP A 141 1.89 -2.83 -9.19
N LEU A 142 1.02 -1.97 -8.64
CA LEU A 142 -0.40 -2.27 -8.43
C LEU A 142 -1.09 -2.63 -9.76
N LEU A 143 -0.87 -1.85 -10.79
CA LEU A 143 -1.46 -2.09 -12.12
C LEU A 143 -0.89 -3.34 -12.79
N SER A 144 0.41 -3.58 -12.66
CA SER A 144 1.06 -4.79 -13.20
C SER A 144 0.56 -6.06 -12.51
N GLU A 145 0.54 -6.09 -11.16
CA GLU A 145 0.07 -7.25 -10.40
C GLU A 145 -1.45 -7.44 -10.54
N GLY A 146 -2.22 -6.36 -10.53
CA GLY A 146 -3.67 -6.38 -10.74
C GLY A 146 -4.03 -6.90 -12.13
N GLY A 147 -3.36 -6.41 -13.17
CA GLY A 147 -3.57 -6.86 -14.56
C GLY A 147 -3.25 -8.34 -14.75
N ARG A 148 -2.28 -8.88 -14.02
CA ARG A 148 -1.93 -10.30 -14.06
C ARG A 148 -2.90 -11.19 -13.29
N ARG A 149 -3.45 -10.70 -12.17
CA ARG A 149 -4.25 -11.50 -11.23
C ARG A 149 -5.75 -11.37 -11.44
N VAL A 150 -6.22 -10.17 -11.64
CA VAL A 150 -7.63 -9.79 -11.72
C VAL A 150 -7.81 -8.60 -12.67
N PRO A 151 -7.65 -8.79 -13.98
CA PRO A 151 -7.62 -7.69 -14.96
C PRO A 151 -8.91 -6.86 -14.97
N ASP A 152 -10.05 -7.47 -14.67
CA ASP A 152 -11.38 -6.86 -14.76
C ASP A 152 -11.61 -5.72 -13.74
N ILE A 153 -10.77 -5.63 -12.69
CA ILE A 153 -10.91 -4.60 -11.66
C ILE A 153 -10.25 -3.26 -12.04
N LEU A 154 -9.42 -3.24 -13.09
CA LEU A 154 -8.64 -2.06 -13.46
C LEU A 154 -9.48 -1.09 -14.29
N ALA A 155 -9.83 0.05 -13.70
CA ALA A 155 -10.57 1.14 -14.33
C ALA A 155 -9.70 2.40 -14.46
N VAL A 156 -8.45 2.22 -14.95
CA VAL A 156 -7.48 3.29 -15.18
C VAL A 156 -7.35 3.53 -16.69
N LYS A 157 -7.27 4.78 -17.09
CA LYS A 157 -7.12 5.15 -18.50
C LYS A 157 -5.74 4.73 -19.02
N ARG A 158 -5.70 4.28 -20.26
CA ARG A 158 -4.44 3.82 -20.89
C ARG A 158 -3.36 4.89 -20.92
N ALA A 159 -3.73 6.14 -21.15
CA ALA A 159 -2.79 7.26 -21.14
C ALA A 159 -2.13 7.47 -19.76
N ASP A 160 -2.88 7.24 -18.68
CA ASP A 160 -2.34 7.35 -17.32
C ASP A 160 -1.38 6.20 -16.99
N ILE A 161 -1.63 5.02 -17.56
CA ILE A 161 -0.75 3.85 -17.41
C ILE A 161 0.57 4.07 -18.16
N GLU A 162 0.51 4.59 -19.38
CA GLU A 162 1.69 4.86 -20.22
C GLU A 162 2.61 5.95 -19.64
N ALA A 163 2.07 6.84 -18.79
CA ALA A 163 2.84 7.87 -18.09
C ALA A 163 3.59 7.34 -16.85
N LEU A 164 3.33 6.11 -16.41
CA LEU A 164 3.96 5.54 -15.22
C LEU A 164 5.32 4.92 -15.54
N PRO A 165 6.23 4.88 -14.55
CA PRO A 165 7.49 4.15 -14.71
C PRO A 165 7.24 2.65 -14.86
N GLU A 166 8.08 1.98 -15.65
CA GLU A 166 8.05 0.52 -15.72
C GLU A 166 8.41 -0.09 -14.36
N PRO A 167 7.64 -1.09 -13.86
CA PRO A 167 7.94 -1.74 -12.60
C PRO A 167 9.24 -2.54 -12.69
N LYS A 168 10.19 -2.26 -11.81
CA LYS A 168 11.50 -2.93 -11.75
C LYS A 168 11.58 -3.88 -10.55
N GLU A 169 12.31 -5.00 -10.69
CA GLU A 169 12.43 -6.00 -9.62
C GLU A 169 12.99 -5.48 -8.30
N PHE A 170 13.73 -4.39 -8.33
CA PHE A 170 14.33 -3.75 -7.14
C PHE A 170 13.53 -2.55 -6.63
N ASP A 171 12.37 -2.23 -7.22
CA ASP A 171 11.50 -1.19 -6.70
C ASP A 171 10.83 -1.65 -5.41
N GLY A 172 10.90 -0.80 -4.38
CA GLY A 172 10.34 -1.08 -3.07
C GLY A 172 11.15 -2.09 -2.25
N GLU A 173 10.89 -2.10 -0.95
CA GLU A 173 11.48 -3.03 0.00
C GLU A 173 10.68 -4.33 0.04
N LEU A 174 11.34 -5.48 -0.07
CA LEU A 174 10.71 -6.79 0.04
C LEU A 174 10.41 -7.09 1.51
N VAL A 175 9.13 -7.29 1.81
CA VAL A 175 8.64 -7.63 3.15
C VAL A 175 7.93 -8.98 3.09
N THR A 176 8.20 -9.85 4.05
CA THR A 176 7.42 -11.08 4.25
C THR A 176 6.06 -10.73 4.81
N ILE A 177 5.01 -11.35 4.26
CA ILE A 177 3.64 -11.13 4.73
C ILE A 177 3.42 -11.96 5.98
N GLU A 178 2.85 -11.34 7.01
CA GLU A 178 2.31 -12.03 8.16
C GLU A 178 1.17 -12.98 7.74
N GLU A 179 0.91 -14.01 8.54
CA GLU A 179 -0.17 -14.95 8.25
C GLU A 179 -1.51 -14.23 8.12
N LEU A 180 -2.21 -14.51 7.01
CA LEU A 180 -3.49 -13.86 6.75
C LEU A 180 -4.54 -14.45 7.68
N GLN A 181 -5.22 -13.62 8.43
CA GLN A 181 -6.36 -14.04 9.23
C GLN A 181 -7.51 -14.48 8.31
N VAL A 182 -7.84 -15.76 8.35
CA VAL A 182 -8.93 -16.37 7.55
C VAL A 182 -10.11 -16.83 8.40
N THR A 183 -9.92 -16.91 9.71
CA THR A 183 -11.02 -17.24 10.65
C THR A 183 -12.11 -16.18 10.56
N GLY A 184 -13.36 -16.65 10.38
CA GLY A 184 -14.51 -15.77 10.19
C GLY A 184 -14.80 -15.38 8.74
N ARG A 185 -13.91 -15.69 7.78
CA ARG A 185 -14.22 -15.53 6.35
C ARG A 185 -15.18 -16.63 5.88
N HIS A 186 -15.93 -16.33 4.85
CA HIS A 186 -16.83 -17.29 4.22
C HIS A 186 -16.15 -18.04 3.07
N CYS A 187 -16.43 -19.32 2.97
CA CYS A 187 -16.01 -20.14 1.83
C CYS A 187 -16.74 -19.69 0.57
N ARG A 188 -16.02 -19.29 -0.46
CA ARG A 188 -16.61 -18.79 -1.71
C ARG A 188 -17.50 -19.81 -2.43
N ALA A 189 -17.26 -21.09 -2.24
CA ALA A 189 -18.04 -22.16 -2.89
C ALA A 189 -19.34 -22.52 -2.18
N THR A 190 -19.38 -22.41 -0.84
CA THR A 190 -20.51 -22.89 -0.02
C THR A 190 -21.13 -21.83 0.85
N ASP A 191 -20.54 -20.64 0.90
CA ASP A 191 -20.91 -19.53 1.78
C ASP A 191 -20.91 -19.86 3.28
N LYS A 192 -20.30 -20.99 3.66
CA LYS A 192 -20.14 -21.37 5.06
C LYS A 192 -18.96 -20.63 5.70
N PRO A 193 -19.09 -20.19 6.97
CA PRO A 193 -17.98 -19.54 7.67
C PRO A 193 -16.85 -20.55 7.93
N ILE A 194 -15.61 -20.08 7.80
CA ILE A 194 -14.40 -20.84 8.09
C ILE A 194 -14.07 -20.62 9.57
N ALA A 195 -14.30 -21.65 10.39
CA ALA A 195 -14.09 -21.56 11.83
C ALA A 195 -12.62 -21.75 12.24
N PHE A 196 -11.87 -22.56 11.49
CA PHE A 196 -10.47 -22.88 11.81
C PHE A 196 -9.58 -22.69 10.59
N GLU A 197 -8.41 -22.10 10.79
CA GLU A 197 -7.41 -21.85 9.73
C GLU A 197 -6.94 -23.12 9.05
N ARG A 198 -6.77 -24.24 9.80
CA ARG A 198 -6.41 -25.56 9.27
C ARG A 198 -7.37 -26.09 8.21
N ASP A 199 -8.63 -25.63 8.24
CA ASP A 199 -9.68 -26.04 7.30
C ASP A 199 -9.80 -25.07 6.13
N ALA A 200 -9.05 -23.99 6.15
CA ALA A 200 -8.99 -23.02 5.07
C ALA A 200 -8.02 -23.45 3.98
N ARG A 201 -8.38 -23.13 2.74
CA ARG A 201 -7.50 -23.22 1.57
C ARG A 201 -7.62 -21.90 0.81
N LEU A 202 -6.48 -21.31 0.45
CA LEU A 202 -6.46 -20.04 -0.24
C LEU A 202 -6.06 -20.22 -1.71
N CYS A 203 -6.73 -19.46 -2.57
CA CYS A 203 -6.30 -19.32 -3.94
C CYS A 203 -4.90 -18.67 -3.99
N PRO A 204 -3.90 -19.30 -4.65
CA PRO A 204 -2.55 -18.74 -4.72
C PRO A 204 -2.46 -17.46 -5.54
N ASN A 205 -3.46 -17.18 -6.39
CA ASN A 205 -3.46 -16.02 -7.28
C ASN A 205 -4.16 -14.80 -6.66
N CYS A 206 -5.37 -14.94 -6.13
CA CYS A 206 -6.15 -13.79 -5.65
C CYS A 206 -6.41 -13.78 -4.12
N GLY A 207 -6.07 -14.87 -3.40
CA GLY A 207 -6.30 -14.98 -1.96
C GLY A 207 -7.72 -15.38 -1.57
N GLU A 208 -8.60 -15.77 -2.53
CA GLU A 208 -9.95 -16.22 -2.22
C GLU A 208 -9.95 -17.44 -1.31
N SER A 209 -10.87 -17.50 -0.34
CA SER A 209 -10.91 -18.52 0.69
C SER A 209 -11.93 -19.62 0.42
N TYR A 210 -11.51 -20.87 0.65
CA TYR A 210 -12.31 -22.08 0.47
C TYR A 210 -12.15 -23.00 1.68
N LEU A 211 -13.18 -23.79 1.99
CA LEU A 211 -13.04 -24.92 2.88
C LEU A 211 -12.29 -26.05 2.16
N LYS A 212 -11.43 -26.78 2.87
CA LYS A 212 -10.58 -27.87 2.31
C LYS A 212 -11.36 -28.91 1.52
N ASP A 213 -12.59 -29.20 1.97
CA ASP A 213 -13.45 -30.23 1.36
C ASP A 213 -14.28 -29.68 0.18
N HIS A 214 -14.25 -28.37 -0.04
CA HIS A 214 -15.03 -27.67 -1.08
C HIS A 214 -14.18 -26.77 -1.98
N VAL A 215 -12.93 -27.17 -2.22
CA VAL A 215 -12.05 -26.46 -3.16
C VAL A 215 -12.45 -26.80 -4.60
N PRO A 216 -12.89 -25.83 -5.42
CA PRO A 216 -13.23 -26.08 -6.81
C PRO A 216 -11.95 -26.30 -7.66
N LYS A 217 -12.11 -26.88 -8.84
CA LYS A 217 -10.98 -27.04 -9.78
C LYS A 217 -10.40 -25.69 -10.25
N LYS A 218 -11.28 -24.70 -10.42
CA LYS A 218 -10.89 -23.31 -10.78
C LYS A 218 -11.43 -22.36 -9.75
N CYS A 219 -10.67 -21.31 -9.44
CA CYS A 219 -11.09 -20.24 -8.56
C CYS A 219 -12.32 -19.52 -9.11
N LEU A 220 -13.34 -19.32 -8.29
CA LEU A 220 -14.58 -18.68 -8.71
C LEU A 220 -14.41 -17.18 -8.95
N THR A 221 -13.33 -16.58 -8.43
CA THR A 221 -13.05 -15.14 -8.56
C THR A 221 -12.09 -14.84 -9.72
N CYS A 222 -10.93 -15.51 -9.78
CA CYS A 222 -9.89 -15.18 -10.75
C CYS A 222 -9.68 -16.28 -11.81
N GLN A 223 -10.50 -17.34 -11.82
CA GLN A 223 -10.47 -18.47 -12.76
C GLN A 223 -9.14 -19.27 -12.79
N ALA A 224 -8.21 -18.99 -11.88
CA ALA A 224 -6.97 -19.74 -11.76
C ALA A 224 -7.24 -21.20 -11.37
N GLU A 225 -6.47 -22.15 -11.92
CA GLU A 225 -6.56 -23.55 -11.54
C GLU A 225 -6.09 -23.74 -10.08
N LEU A 226 -6.95 -24.33 -9.26
CA LEU A 226 -6.71 -24.57 -7.83
C LEU A 226 -6.19 -25.99 -7.61
N GLY A 227 -6.97 -27.00 -7.85
CA GLY A 227 -6.61 -28.40 -7.64
C GLY A 227 -5.72 -28.61 -6.42
N THR A 228 -4.55 -29.24 -6.62
CA THR A 228 -3.51 -29.43 -5.59
C THR A 228 -2.71 -28.16 -5.26
N ARG A 229 -2.97 -27.07 -5.96
CA ARG A 229 -2.27 -25.79 -5.78
C ARG A 229 -2.91 -24.89 -4.74
N ALA A 230 -4.14 -25.19 -4.27
CA ALA A 230 -4.74 -24.46 -3.16
C ALA A 230 -3.85 -24.59 -1.93
N ARG A 231 -3.49 -23.43 -1.34
CA ARG A 231 -2.51 -23.38 -0.25
C ARG A 231 -3.18 -23.50 1.11
N GLU A 232 -2.52 -24.20 2.00
CA GLU A 232 -2.75 -24.04 3.43
C GLU A 232 -2.40 -22.62 3.87
N VAL A 233 -3.12 -22.12 4.85
CA VAL A 233 -2.90 -20.81 5.45
C VAL A 233 -1.65 -20.81 6.29
#